data_eb5b5284365e9289d285f8c418c1585c
#
_entry.id   eb5b5284365e9289d285f8c418c1585c
#
_cell.length_a   1.000
_cell.length_b   1.000
_cell.length_c   1.000
_cell.angle_alpha   90.00
_cell.angle_beta   90.00
_cell.angle_gamma   90.00
#
_symmetry.space_group_name_H-M   'P 1'
#
loop_
_entity.id
_entity.type
_entity.pdbx_description
1 polymer ?
#
loop_
_entity_poly.entity_id
_entity_poly.type
_entity_poly.pdbx_seq_one_letter_code
_entity_poly.pdbx_strand_id
1 'polypeptide(L)'
;MKLDGTVTPTIADENNYSPKGKHVTWTDGESGQAIERTSPEEENISRKWAEDPASWGYLFVHSKKVEKFEAEVNKDGHCRCFVHRSVFYEKARHGVKEIEKPSISGFVFLQGSTDFLKQYLHEHYPFLHLIRDHNTGVPAVIPDSQMQPFMQIIKDDPTRIRILQHPIGHYAEGNVRLRVLTGILKGQEGYLIRIARDRKLVMKIGDMVVAIGGIYKEEFEEVQDLVNSSYQAMDNG
;
A
#
# COMPACT_ATOMS: atom_id res chain seq x y z
N MET A 1 -7.42 -15.70 -65.76
CA MET A 1 -6.20 -14.88 -65.83
C MET A 1 -6.05 -14.18 -64.49
N LYS A 2 -5.08 -14.71 -63.73
CA LYS A 2 -4.44 -14.18 -62.52
C LYS A 2 -5.26 -13.50 -61.43
N LEU A 3 -5.29 -14.22 -60.36
CA LEU A 3 -5.51 -13.89 -58.95
C LEU A 3 -4.39 -13.00 -58.40
N ASP A 4 -4.73 -12.00 -57.58
CA ASP A 4 -3.77 -11.43 -56.64
C ASP A 4 -4.29 -11.63 -55.24
N GLY A 5 -3.54 -12.41 -54.48
CA GLY A 5 -3.77 -12.70 -53.09
C GLY A 5 -3.19 -11.58 -52.22
N THR A 6 -4.08 -10.96 -51.45
CA THR A 6 -3.65 -10.06 -50.37
C THR A 6 -3.48 -10.87 -49.10
N VAL A 7 -2.24 -11.07 -48.69
CA VAL A 7 -1.88 -11.65 -47.40
C VAL A 7 -1.93 -10.55 -46.36
N THR A 8 -2.90 -10.61 -45.48
CA THR A 8 -2.92 -9.81 -44.25
C THR A 8 -1.95 -10.40 -43.23
N PRO A 9 -1.05 -9.61 -42.64
CA PRO A 9 -0.21 -10.12 -41.58
C PRO A 9 -1.02 -10.30 -40.30
N THR A 10 -1.04 -11.51 -39.80
CA THR A 10 -1.54 -11.85 -38.46
C THR A 10 -0.64 -11.19 -37.43
N ILE A 11 -1.20 -10.26 -36.66
CA ILE A 11 -0.54 -9.70 -35.49
C ILE A 11 -0.45 -10.82 -34.44
N ALA A 12 0.75 -11.29 -34.20
CA ALA A 12 1.04 -12.23 -33.13
C ALA A 12 0.78 -11.54 -31.80
N ASP A 13 -0.05 -12.17 -30.97
CA ASP A 13 -0.27 -11.81 -29.57
C ASP A 13 1.03 -12.01 -28.78
N GLU A 14 1.83 -10.97 -28.67
CA GLU A 14 2.95 -10.90 -27.72
C GLU A 14 2.43 -10.46 -26.34
N ASN A 15 1.79 -11.35 -25.62
CA ASN A 15 1.47 -11.18 -24.21
C ASN A 15 1.65 -12.48 -23.44
N ASN A 16 2.81 -13.10 -23.61
CA ASN A 16 3.22 -14.22 -22.76
C ASN A 16 4.37 -13.78 -21.87
N TYR A 17 4.05 -12.99 -20.82
CA TYR A 17 5.00 -12.69 -19.76
C TYR A 17 4.96 -13.83 -18.74
N SER A 18 5.85 -14.78 -18.92
CA SER A 18 6.17 -15.81 -17.93
C SER A 18 7.34 -15.32 -17.10
N PRO A 19 7.27 -15.29 -15.75
CA PRO A 19 8.43 -14.96 -14.94
C PRO A 19 9.51 -16.02 -15.18
N LYS A 20 10.66 -15.60 -15.69
CA LYS A 20 11.83 -16.46 -15.87
C LYS A 20 12.55 -16.64 -14.53
N GLY A 21 11.98 -17.43 -13.64
CA GLY A 21 12.74 -18.15 -12.64
C GLY A 21 13.28 -19.42 -13.30
N LYS A 22 14.58 -19.59 -13.38
CA LYS A 22 15.17 -20.84 -13.85
C LYS A 22 14.99 -21.92 -12.80
N HIS A 23 13.95 -22.73 -12.92
CA HIS A 23 13.85 -24.00 -12.19
C HIS A 23 14.91 -24.95 -12.71
N VAL A 24 15.89 -25.27 -11.87
CA VAL A 24 16.81 -26.40 -12.13
C VAL A 24 16.34 -27.55 -11.25
N THR A 25 15.71 -28.54 -11.85
CA THR A 25 15.34 -29.79 -11.19
C THR A 25 16.51 -30.75 -11.21
N TRP A 26 16.95 -31.20 -10.04
CA TRP A 26 17.90 -32.29 -9.90
C TRP A 26 17.15 -33.50 -9.34
N THR A 27 17.30 -34.66 -9.97
CA THR A 27 16.75 -35.93 -9.46
C THR A 27 17.85 -36.69 -8.76
N ASP A 28 17.71 -36.94 -7.46
CA ASP A 28 18.51 -37.93 -6.78
C ASP A 28 18.01 -39.34 -7.11
N GLY A 29 18.90 -40.18 -7.53
CA GLY A 29 18.67 -41.43 -8.28
C GLY A 29 18.08 -42.59 -7.49
N GLU A 30 17.27 -42.45 -6.46
CA GLU A 30 16.69 -43.64 -5.77
C GLU A 30 15.24 -43.53 -5.30
N SER A 31 14.57 -42.36 -5.34
CA SER A 31 13.19 -42.30 -4.82
C SER A 31 12.17 -41.48 -5.64
N GLY A 32 12.53 -40.95 -6.79
CA GLY A 32 11.55 -40.33 -7.71
C GLY A 32 10.75 -39.11 -7.16
N GLN A 33 11.13 -38.54 -6.03
CA GLN A 33 10.56 -37.31 -5.53
C GLN A 33 11.42 -36.11 -5.91
N ALA A 34 10.86 -35.20 -6.68
CA ALA A 34 11.48 -33.93 -6.98
C ALA A 34 11.53 -33.08 -5.70
N ILE A 35 12.75 -32.84 -5.20
CA ILE A 35 12.97 -31.88 -4.12
C ILE A 35 13.14 -30.53 -4.77
N GLU A 36 12.13 -29.67 -4.68
CA GLU A 36 12.27 -28.24 -4.98
C GLU A 36 13.25 -27.64 -3.95
N ARG A 37 14.48 -27.43 -4.39
CA ARG A 37 15.43 -26.63 -3.61
C ARG A 37 15.31 -25.18 -4.09
N THR A 38 14.81 -24.31 -3.22
CA THR A 38 14.94 -22.87 -3.39
C THR A 38 16.41 -22.48 -3.55
N SER A 39 16.70 -21.53 -4.41
CA SER A 39 18.08 -21.08 -4.58
C SER A 39 18.57 -20.41 -3.29
N PRO A 40 19.89 -20.44 -2.99
CA PRO A 40 20.43 -19.75 -1.81
C PRO A 40 20.09 -18.25 -1.79
N GLU A 41 19.80 -17.65 -2.94
CA GLU A 41 19.38 -16.25 -3.08
C GLU A 41 17.92 -16.07 -2.64
N GLU A 42 17.01 -16.99 -3.00
CA GLU A 42 15.61 -16.98 -2.58
C GLU A 42 15.47 -17.19 -1.06
N GLU A 43 16.26 -18.10 -0.48
CA GLU A 43 16.33 -18.25 0.97
C GLU A 43 16.86 -17.00 1.67
N ASN A 44 17.84 -16.31 1.08
CA ASN A 44 18.42 -15.09 1.65
C ASN A 44 17.43 -13.91 1.56
N ILE A 45 16.67 -13.80 0.47
CA ILE A 45 15.61 -12.81 0.31
C ILE A 45 14.50 -13.03 1.34
N SER A 46 14.03 -14.27 1.49
CA SER A 46 13.00 -14.63 2.48
C SER A 46 13.44 -14.39 3.91
N ARG A 47 14.72 -14.65 4.24
CA ARG A 47 15.30 -14.32 5.56
C ARG A 47 15.34 -12.82 5.82
N LYS A 48 15.77 -12.04 4.81
CA LYS A 48 15.86 -10.58 4.91
C LYS A 48 14.50 -9.92 5.12
N TRP A 49 13.45 -10.46 4.50
CA TRP A 49 12.09 -10.02 4.76
C TRP A 49 11.63 -10.36 6.19
N ALA A 50 11.98 -11.55 6.71
CA ALA A 50 11.64 -11.96 8.07
C ALA A 50 12.37 -11.14 9.15
N GLU A 51 13.52 -10.53 8.82
CA GLU A 51 14.28 -9.68 9.75
C GLU A 51 13.67 -8.29 9.95
N ASP A 52 12.87 -7.75 8.99
CA ASP A 52 12.19 -6.45 9.13
C ASP A 52 10.76 -6.48 8.56
N PRO A 53 9.84 -7.22 9.21
CA PRO A 53 8.42 -7.23 8.81
C PRO A 53 7.67 -5.96 9.24
N ALA A 54 8.36 -5.02 9.91
CA ALA A 54 7.73 -3.89 10.59
C ALA A 54 7.42 -2.70 9.68
N SER A 55 7.71 -2.79 8.38
CA SER A 55 7.50 -1.70 7.43
C SER A 55 6.77 -2.12 6.16
N TRP A 56 6.17 -1.14 5.51
CA TRP A 56 5.44 -1.26 4.26
C TRP A 56 5.90 -0.22 3.26
N GLY A 57 6.07 -0.65 2.02
CA GLY A 57 6.17 0.24 0.87
C GLY A 57 4.87 0.23 0.08
N TYR A 58 4.72 1.15 -0.88
CA TYR A 58 3.57 1.18 -1.76
C TYR A 58 3.93 1.64 -3.17
N LEU A 59 3.11 1.25 -4.14
CA LEU A 59 3.36 1.46 -5.55
C LEU A 59 2.05 1.58 -6.34
N PHE A 60 2.15 2.02 -7.59
CA PHE A 60 1.04 1.99 -8.54
C PHE A 60 1.18 0.81 -9.50
N VAL A 61 0.12 0.03 -9.58
CA VAL A 61 -0.09 -1.02 -10.59
C VAL A 61 -1.24 -0.58 -11.50
N HIS A 62 -1.15 -0.83 -12.79
CA HIS A 62 -2.25 -0.50 -13.71
C HIS A 62 -3.57 -1.15 -13.20
N SER A 63 -4.65 -0.40 -13.12
CA SER A 63 -5.91 -0.79 -12.46
C SER A 63 -6.44 -2.18 -12.88
N LYS A 64 -6.35 -2.51 -14.17
CA LYS A 64 -6.75 -3.83 -14.70
C LYS A 64 -5.84 -4.98 -14.27
N LYS A 65 -4.66 -4.69 -13.72
CA LYS A 65 -3.67 -5.70 -13.29
C LYS A 65 -3.57 -5.84 -11.77
N VAL A 66 -4.25 -5.00 -10.99
CA VAL A 66 -4.15 -4.98 -9.51
C VAL A 66 -4.53 -6.33 -8.91
N GLU A 67 -5.66 -6.89 -9.29
CA GLU A 67 -6.14 -8.17 -8.75
C GLU A 67 -5.20 -9.33 -9.08
N LYS A 68 -4.69 -9.34 -10.33
CA LYS A 68 -3.73 -10.35 -10.75
C LYS A 68 -2.41 -10.20 -9.98
N PHE A 69 -1.90 -8.97 -9.86
CA PHE A 69 -0.68 -8.67 -9.12
C PHE A 69 -0.79 -9.07 -7.65
N GLU A 70 -1.90 -8.69 -6.97
CA GLU A 70 -2.15 -9.06 -5.58
C GLU A 70 -2.20 -10.58 -5.38
N ALA A 71 -2.88 -11.28 -6.29
CA ALA A 71 -2.98 -12.74 -6.24
C ALA A 71 -1.61 -13.42 -6.46
N GLU A 72 -0.81 -12.93 -7.40
CA GLU A 72 0.54 -13.45 -7.68
C GLU A 72 1.48 -13.24 -6.50
N VAL A 73 1.56 -12.02 -5.96
CA VAL A 73 2.42 -11.69 -4.81
C VAL A 73 2.03 -12.49 -3.56
N ASN A 74 0.73 -12.59 -3.26
CA ASN A 74 0.28 -13.34 -2.09
C ASN A 74 0.45 -14.86 -2.26
N LYS A 75 0.42 -15.38 -3.50
CA LYS A 75 0.71 -16.80 -3.81
C LYS A 75 2.20 -17.10 -3.71
N ASP A 76 3.04 -16.19 -4.17
CA ASP A 76 4.49 -16.28 -4.11
C ASP A 76 5.02 -16.35 -2.66
N GLY A 77 4.37 -15.63 -1.75
CA GLY A 77 4.62 -15.73 -0.31
C GLY A 77 5.87 -15.01 0.18
N HIS A 78 6.63 -14.34 -0.70
CA HIS A 78 7.83 -13.58 -0.32
C HIS A 78 7.50 -12.29 0.44
N CYS A 79 6.39 -11.65 0.12
CA CYS A 79 5.86 -10.52 0.86
C CYS A 79 4.33 -10.53 0.88
N ARG A 80 3.74 -9.82 1.84
CA ARG A 80 2.28 -9.64 1.91
C ARG A 80 1.87 -8.45 1.05
N CYS A 81 0.87 -8.64 0.20
CA CYS A 81 0.26 -7.59 -0.60
C CYS A 81 -1.10 -7.20 -0.02
N PHE A 82 -1.37 -5.91 0.06
CA PHE A 82 -2.64 -5.37 0.51
C PHE A 82 -3.14 -4.29 -0.45
N VAL A 83 -4.43 -4.32 -0.77
CA VAL A 83 -5.11 -3.32 -1.60
C VAL A 83 -6.28 -2.73 -0.83
N HIS A 84 -6.30 -1.41 -0.68
CA HIS A 84 -7.44 -0.72 -0.07
C HIS A 84 -8.63 -0.73 -1.04
N ARG A 85 -9.72 -1.40 -0.65
CA ARG A 85 -10.98 -1.45 -1.39
C ARG A 85 -12.06 -0.66 -0.68
N SER A 86 -12.97 -0.09 -1.45
CA SER A 86 -14.18 0.57 -0.95
C SER A 86 -15.39 0.02 -1.67
N VAL A 87 -16.52 0.13 -1.00
CA VAL A 87 -17.81 -0.26 -1.54
C VAL A 87 -18.37 0.87 -2.39
N PHE A 88 -18.76 0.54 -3.61
CA PHE A 88 -19.41 1.44 -4.55
C PHE A 88 -20.78 0.90 -4.92
N TYR A 89 -21.73 1.80 -5.10
CA TYR A 89 -23.10 1.45 -5.48
C TYR A 89 -23.32 1.81 -6.95
N GLU A 90 -23.53 0.80 -7.79
CA GLU A 90 -23.83 0.99 -9.22
C GLU A 90 -25.29 0.67 -9.52
N LYS A 91 -25.91 1.48 -10.40
CA LYS A 91 -27.25 1.20 -10.90
C LYS A 91 -27.24 -0.06 -11.76
N ALA A 92 -28.04 -1.06 -11.38
CA ALA A 92 -28.29 -2.25 -12.16
C ALA A 92 -29.71 -2.23 -12.76
N ARG A 93 -29.99 -3.13 -13.70
CA ARG A 93 -31.30 -3.21 -14.39
C ARG A 93 -32.47 -3.37 -13.42
N HIS A 94 -32.27 -3.99 -12.26
CA HIS A 94 -33.30 -4.29 -11.25
C HIS A 94 -32.90 -3.80 -9.86
N GLY A 95 -32.33 -2.59 -9.73
CA GLY A 95 -31.99 -2.00 -8.43
C GLY A 95 -30.59 -1.42 -8.36
N VAL A 96 -29.98 -1.47 -7.18
CA VAL A 96 -28.63 -1.02 -6.92
C VAL A 96 -27.77 -2.24 -6.60
N LYS A 97 -26.63 -2.35 -7.27
CA LYS A 97 -25.62 -3.39 -6.99
C LYS A 97 -24.47 -2.80 -6.20
N GLU A 98 -24.13 -3.45 -5.12
CA GLU A 98 -22.93 -3.18 -4.35
C GLU A 98 -21.72 -3.83 -5.02
N ILE A 99 -20.67 -3.06 -5.24
CA ILE A 99 -19.43 -3.54 -5.88
C ILE A 99 -18.26 -3.05 -5.06
N GLU A 100 -17.39 -3.98 -4.68
CA GLU A 100 -16.13 -3.69 -4.03
C GLU A 100 -15.06 -3.42 -5.11
N LYS A 101 -14.42 -2.25 -5.04
CA LYS A 101 -13.35 -1.85 -5.96
C LYS A 101 -12.21 -1.20 -5.20
N PRO A 102 -10.96 -1.24 -5.72
CA PRO A 102 -9.86 -0.45 -5.17
C PRO A 102 -10.24 1.03 -5.06
N SER A 103 -10.05 1.61 -3.87
CA SER A 103 -10.45 3.00 -3.58
C SER A 103 -9.66 4.02 -4.37
N ILE A 104 -8.36 3.73 -4.54
CA ILE A 104 -7.51 4.41 -5.52
C ILE A 104 -7.13 3.37 -6.55
N SER A 105 -7.48 3.66 -7.79
CA SER A 105 -7.17 2.78 -8.90
C SER A 105 -5.67 2.59 -9.02
N GLY A 106 -5.22 1.35 -8.85
CA GLY A 106 -3.83 0.97 -9.01
C GLY A 106 -2.94 1.10 -7.78
N PHE A 107 -3.47 1.50 -6.61
CA PHE A 107 -2.68 1.68 -5.40
C PHE A 107 -2.55 0.37 -4.63
N VAL A 108 -1.32 -0.04 -4.35
CA VAL A 108 -0.99 -1.34 -3.74
C VAL A 108 0.08 -1.16 -2.66
N PHE A 109 -0.06 -1.87 -1.54
CA PHE A 109 0.87 -1.90 -0.42
C PHE A 109 1.59 -3.24 -0.36
N LEU A 110 2.91 -3.22 -0.13
CA LEU A 110 3.74 -4.41 0.06
C LEU A 110 4.45 -4.33 1.41
N GLN A 111 4.37 -5.42 2.18
CA GLN A 111 5.06 -5.54 3.46
C GLN A 111 6.50 -6.01 3.26
N GLY A 112 7.45 -5.28 3.83
CA GLY A 112 8.88 -5.60 3.77
C GLY A 112 9.74 -4.35 3.92
N SER A 113 11.03 -4.56 4.16
CA SER A 113 12.00 -3.47 4.16
C SER A 113 12.15 -2.83 2.77
N THR A 114 12.54 -1.57 2.72
CA THR A 114 12.71 -0.85 1.45
C THR A 114 13.68 -1.55 0.50
N ASP A 115 14.79 -2.07 1.01
CA ASP A 115 15.80 -2.72 0.18
C ASP A 115 15.33 -4.07 -0.33
N PHE A 116 14.66 -4.85 0.53
CA PHE A 116 13.99 -6.09 0.11
C PHE A 116 12.97 -5.82 -0.99
N LEU A 117 12.05 -4.85 -0.80
CA LEU A 117 11.01 -4.55 -1.78
C LEU A 117 11.57 -4.04 -3.11
N LYS A 118 12.66 -3.25 -3.09
CA LYS A 118 13.35 -2.83 -4.33
C LYS A 118 13.92 -4.02 -5.08
N GLN A 119 14.59 -4.92 -4.37
CA GLN A 119 15.17 -6.12 -4.97
C GLN A 119 14.07 -7.02 -5.53
N TYR A 120 13.05 -7.31 -4.73
CA TYR A 120 11.90 -8.12 -5.14
C TYR A 120 11.22 -7.57 -6.42
N LEU A 121 10.93 -6.26 -6.44
CA LEU A 121 10.33 -5.63 -7.62
C LEU A 121 11.27 -5.67 -8.82
N HIS A 122 12.57 -5.44 -8.63
CA HIS A 122 13.56 -5.51 -9.72
C HIS A 122 13.62 -6.90 -10.37
N GLU A 123 13.54 -7.96 -9.58
CA GLU A 123 13.63 -9.34 -10.04
C GLU A 123 12.34 -9.83 -10.70
N HIS A 124 11.19 -9.54 -10.09
CA HIS A 124 9.90 -10.08 -10.51
C HIS A 124 9.04 -9.10 -11.34
N TYR A 125 9.17 -7.79 -11.10
CA TYR A 125 8.36 -6.74 -11.70
C TYR A 125 9.19 -5.50 -12.05
N PRO A 126 10.15 -5.58 -12.99
CA PRO A 126 11.16 -4.53 -13.23
C PRO A 126 10.61 -3.17 -13.67
N PHE A 127 9.34 -3.12 -14.10
CA PHE A 127 8.67 -1.87 -14.50
C PHE A 127 7.88 -1.22 -13.35
N LEU A 128 7.83 -1.85 -12.18
CA LEU A 128 7.14 -1.32 -11.00
C LEU A 128 8.16 -0.77 -10.02
N HIS A 129 7.84 0.39 -9.44
CA HIS A 129 8.72 1.08 -8.51
C HIS A 129 7.93 1.54 -7.29
N LEU A 130 8.59 1.51 -6.13
CA LEU A 130 8.02 2.09 -4.91
C LEU A 130 7.81 3.60 -5.09
N ILE A 131 6.69 4.10 -4.60
CA ILE A 131 6.42 5.53 -4.54
C ILE A 131 7.44 6.17 -3.61
N ARG A 132 7.91 7.36 -4.00
CA ARG A 132 8.88 8.13 -3.24
C ARG A 132 8.18 9.23 -2.45
N ASP A 133 8.67 9.49 -1.25
CA ASP A 133 8.30 10.66 -0.48
C ASP A 133 8.66 11.93 -1.26
N HIS A 134 7.71 12.84 -1.36
CA HIS A 134 7.86 14.04 -2.18
C HIS A 134 8.97 14.98 -1.68
N ASN A 135 9.19 15.02 -0.37
CA ASN A 135 10.15 15.93 0.25
C ASN A 135 11.58 15.38 0.22
N THR A 136 11.73 14.08 0.42
CA THR A 136 13.06 13.44 0.59
C THR A 136 13.53 12.74 -0.69
N GLY A 137 12.64 12.42 -1.61
CA GLY A 137 12.95 11.69 -2.84
C GLY A 137 13.30 10.21 -2.64
N VAL A 138 13.33 9.71 -1.38
CA VAL A 138 13.53 8.30 -1.07
C VAL A 138 12.20 7.55 -1.08
N PRO A 139 12.17 6.21 -1.21
CA PRO A 139 10.93 5.45 -1.10
C PRO A 139 10.20 5.76 0.20
N ALA A 140 8.91 6.05 0.08
CA ALA A 140 8.07 6.32 1.23
C ALA A 140 7.80 5.01 2.01
N VAL A 141 7.99 5.06 3.32
CA VAL A 141 7.84 3.92 4.23
C VAL A 141 6.67 4.17 5.17
N ILE A 142 5.85 3.14 5.36
CA ILE A 142 4.77 3.13 6.33
C ILE A 142 5.16 2.16 7.45
N PRO A 143 5.31 2.61 8.70
CA PRO A 143 5.51 1.72 9.83
C PRO A 143 4.32 0.77 10.00
N ASP A 144 4.57 -0.46 10.40
CA ASP A 144 3.51 -1.45 10.65
C ASP A 144 2.53 -0.97 11.74
N SER A 145 3.01 -0.19 12.72
CA SER A 145 2.19 0.46 13.73
C SER A 145 1.15 1.44 13.17
N GLN A 146 1.35 1.98 11.97
CA GLN A 146 0.36 2.78 11.25
C GLN A 146 -0.48 1.91 10.31
N MET A 147 0.14 0.92 9.67
CA MET A 147 -0.54 0.10 8.67
C MET A 147 -1.56 -0.87 9.28
N GLN A 148 -1.27 -1.48 10.44
CA GLN A 148 -2.18 -2.42 11.10
C GLN A 148 -3.52 -1.78 11.49
N PRO A 149 -3.56 -0.64 12.21
CA PRO A 149 -4.82 0.06 12.49
C PRO A 149 -5.58 0.45 11.21
N PHE A 150 -4.86 0.89 10.19
CA PHE A 150 -5.44 1.27 8.90
C PHE A 150 -6.13 0.07 8.22
N MET A 151 -5.46 -1.07 8.12
CA MET A 151 -6.02 -2.30 7.57
C MET A 151 -7.22 -2.81 8.37
N GLN A 152 -7.15 -2.71 9.71
CA GLN A 152 -8.25 -3.15 10.57
C GLN A 152 -9.51 -2.29 10.38
N ILE A 153 -9.36 -0.97 10.30
CA ILE A 153 -10.49 -0.07 10.02
C ILE A 153 -11.11 -0.38 8.65
N ILE A 154 -10.28 -0.63 7.62
CA ILE A 154 -10.77 -1.00 6.29
C ILE A 154 -11.56 -2.32 6.33
N LYS A 155 -11.07 -3.29 7.09
CA LYS A 155 -11.74 -4.58 7.25
C LYS A 155 -13.09 -4.45 7.94
N ASP A 156 -13.16 -3.58 8.97
CA ASP A 156 -14.39 -3.37 9.76
C ASP A 156 -15.41 -2.51 9.01
N ASP A 157 -14.96 -1.40 8.42
CA ASP A 157 -15.77 -0.48 7.63
C ASP A 157 -14.90 0.38 6.71
N PRO A 158 -14.75 0.01 5.44
CA PRO A 158 -13.91 0.73 4.48
C PRO A 158 -14.39 2.16 4.20
N THR A 159 -15.66 2.48 4.49
CA THR A 159 -16.22 3.82 4.26
C THR A 159 -15.70 4.86 5.24
N ARG A 160 -15.13 4.43 6.37
CA ARG A 160 -14.53 5.31 7.37
C ARG A 160 -13.26 6.00 6.88
N ILE A 161 -12.58 5.45 5.88
CA ILE A 161 -11.32 5.99 5.36
C ILE A 161 -11.55 6.69 4.04
N ARG A 162 -11.05 7.92 3.98
CA ARG A 162 -11.00 8.71 2.74
C ARG A 162 -9.59 9.23 2.52
N ILE A 163 -9.00 8.94 1.37
CA ILE A 163 -7.71 9.50 0.98
C ILE A 163 -7.95 10.92 0.46
N LEU A 164 -7.12 11.85 0.94
CA LEU A 164 -7.21 13.26 0.66
C LEU A 164 -6.13 13.68 -0.35
N GLN A 165 -6.44 14.70 -1.16
CA GLN A 165 -5.54 15.16 -2.23
C GLN A 165 -4.57 16.24 -1.78
N HIS A 166 -4.94 17.02 -0.74
CA HIS A 166 -4.08 18.11 -0.25
C HIS A 166 -3.04 17.55 0.73
N PRO A 167 -1.84 18.16 0.78
CA PRO A 167 -0.81 17.79 1.74
C PRO A 167 -1.28 18.06 3.18
N ILE A 168 -0.66 17.39 4.14
CA ILE A 168 -1.06 17.48 5.56
C ILE A 168 -1.01 18.91 6.09
N GLY A 169 -0.07 19.74 5.61
CA GLY A 169 0.06 21.15 5.99
C GLY A 169 -1.23 21.97 5.75
N HIS A 170 -1.98 21.66 4.71
CA HIS A 170 -3.27 22.31 4.44
C HIS A 170 -4.29 22.05 5.56
N TYR A 171 -4.22 20.89 6.19
CA TYR A 171 -5.11 20.50 7.30
C TYR A 171 -4.54 20.85 8.67
N ALA A 172 -3.25 21.11 8.77
CA ALA A 172 -2.58 21.55 9.98
C ALA A 172 -2.87 23.03 10.30
N GLU A 173 -3.07 23.84 9.25
CA GLU A 173 -3.28 25.28 9.40
C GLU A 173 -4.47 25.59 10.29
N GLY A 174 -4.23 26.32 11.38
CA GLY A 174 -5.25 26.69 12.37
C GLY A 174 -5.81 25.53 13.23
N ASN A 175 -5.23 24.34 13.16
CA ASN A 175 -5.65 23.18 13.93
C ASN A 175 -4.53 22.67 14.84
N VAL A 176 -4.92 22.21 16.05
CA VAL A 176 -3.98 21.64 17.02
C VAL A 176 -3.69 20.19 16.64
N ARG A 177 -2.43 19.78 16.72
CA ARG A 177 -2.01 18.39 16.56
C ARG A 177 -2.40 17.59 17.78
N LEU A 178 -3.09 16.48 17.59
CA LEU A 178 -3.61 15.62 18.64
C LEU A 178 -3.02 14.22 18.51
N ARG A 179 -2.81 13.57 19.66
CA ARG A 179 -2.51 12.14 19.76
C ARG A 179 -3.71 11.40 20.29
N VAL A 180 -4.04 10.29 19.66
CA VAL A 180 -5.14 9.41 20.11
C VAL A 180 -4.67 8.57 21.29
N LEU A 181 -5.43 8.59 22.40
CA LEU A 181 -5.11 7.86 23.62
C LEU A 181 -5.77 6.48 23.71
N THR A 182 -6.92 6.32 23.06
CA THR A 182 -7.75 5.10 23.18
C THR A 182 -8.19 4.58 21.81
N GLY A 183 -8.69 3.34 21.77
CA GLY A 183 -9.22 2.73 20.57
C GLY A 183 -8.15 2.17 19.63
N ILE A 184 -8.61 1.81 18.42
CA ILE A 184 -7.77 1.17 17.39
C ILE A 184 -6.65 2.07 16.88
N LEU A 185 -6.85 3.39 16.93
CA LEU A 185 -5.89 4.40 16.50
C LEU A 185 -4.96 4.88 17.62
N LYS A 186 -4.94 4.21 18.77
CA LYS A 186 -4.10 4.61 19.92
C LYS A 186 -2.64 4.83 19.49
N GLY A 187 -2.10 5.99 19.90
CA GLY A 187 -0.73 6.41 19.60
C GLY A 187 -0.57 7.10 18.23
N GLN A 188 -1.59 7.11 17.39
CA GLN A 188 -1.56 7.84 16.14
C GLN A 188 -1.76 9.35 16.39
N GLU A 189 -1.16 10.17 15.53
CA GLU A 189 -1.24 11.62 15.62
C GLU A 189 -1.83 12.24 14.37
N GLY A 190 -2.59 13.31 14.54
CA GLY A 190 -3.23 14.00 13.43
C GLY A 190 -4.03 15.22 13.88
N TYR A 191 -4.89 15.69 13.01
CA TYR A 191 -5.71 16.87 13.20
C TYR A 191 -7.20 16.51 13.16
N LEU A 192 -7.99 16.99 14.14
CA LEU A 192 -9.44 16.83 14.12
C LEU A 192 -10.08 17.88 13.23
N ILE A 193 -10.51 17.47 12.04
CA ILE A 193 -11.10 18.35 11.04
C ILE A 193 -12.56 17.99 10.80
N ARG A 194 -13.39 19.02 10.59
CA ARG A 194 -14.79 18.83 10.23
C ARG A 194 -14.92 18.71 8.70
N ILE A 195 -15.23 17.52 8.21
CA ILE A 195 -15.44 17.24 6.80
C ILE A 195 -16.88 16.73 6.61
N ALA A 196 -17.66 17.40 5.75
CA ALA A 196 -19.06 17.03 5.47
C ALA A 196 -19.92 16.88 6.75
N ARG A 197 -19.80 17.82 7.71
CA ARG A 197 -20.49 17.85 9.01
C ARG A 197 -20.06 16.79 10.03
N ASP A 198 -19.08 15.96 9.70
CA ASP A 198 -18.55 14.91 10.54
C ASP A 198 -17.11 15.22 10.99
N ARG A 199 -16.75 14.85 12.24
CA ARG A 199 -15.38 14.97 12.74
C ARG A 199 -14.55 13.78 12.24
N LYS A 200 -13.41 14.08 11.63
CA LYS A 200 -12.48 13.10 11.13
C LYS A 200 -11.08 13.39 11.64
N LEU A 201 -10.36 12.35 11.98
CA LEU A 201 -8.93 12.44 12.23
C LEU A 201 -8.22 12.47 10.86
N VAL A 202 -7.55 13.57 10.57
CA VAL A 202 -6.71 13.70 9.37
C VAL A 202 -5.26 13.47 9.78
N MET A 203 -4.64 12.45 9.19
CA MET A 203 -3.29 12.05 9.53
C MET A 203 -2.50 11.58 8.28
N LYS A 204 -1.18 11.44 8.43
CA LYS A 204 -0.34 10.80 7.40
C LYS A 204 -0.24 9.29 7.65
N ILE A 205 -0.30 8.54 6.56
CA ILE A 205 0.11 7.13 6.51
C ILE A 205 1.17 7.04 5.41
N GLY A 206 2.42 6.91 5.79
CA GLY A 206 3.53 7.17 4.87
C GLY A 206 3.48 8.63 4.37
N ASP A 207 3.42 8.81 3.06
CA ASP A 207 3.23 10.15 2.45
C ASP A 207 1.78 10.46 2.07
N MET A 208 0.87 9.51 2.24
CA MET A 208 -0.55 9.72 2.02
C MET A 208 -1.19 10.48 3.15
N VAL A 209 -2.14 11.36 2.82
CA VAL A 209 -3.01 12.02 3.79
C VAL A 209 -4.37 11.35 3.78
N VAL A 210 -4.81 10.87 4.94
CA VAL A 210 -6.08 10.18 5.09
C VAL A 210 -6.97 10.86 6.12
N ALA A 211 -8.28 10.85 5.88
CA ALA A 211 -9.30 11.25 6.84
C ALA A 211 -10.03 10.01 7.34
N ILE A 212 -10.02 9.78 8.66
CA ILE A 212 -10.64 8.63 9.33
C ILE A 212 -11.84 9.11 10.13
N GLY A 213 -13.01 8.60 9.81
CA GLY A 213 -14.27 8.85 10.50
C GLY A 213 -14.57 7.83 11.59
N GLY A 214 -15.70 8.03 12.29
CA GLY A 214 -16.16 7.10 13.33
C GLY A 214 -15.30 7.12 14.61
N ILE A 215 -14.72 8.28 14.94
CA ILE A 215 -13.83 8.52 16.08
C ILE A 215 -14.56 9.17 17.27
N TYR A 216 -15.77 8.72 17.56
CA TYR A 216 -16.62 9.39 18.58
C TYR A 216 -16.32 8.99 20.03
N LYS A 217 -15.59 7.90 20.23
CA LYS A 217 -15.29 7.32 21.54
C LYS A 217 -13.82 7.42 21.92
N GLU A 218 -12.99 7.87 21.00
CA GLU A 218 -11.57 8.04 21.23
C GLU A 218 -11.30 9.29 22.08
N GLU A 219 -10.34 9.15 22.97
CA GLU A 219 -9.79 10.25 23.77
C GLU A 219 -8.55 10.79 23.09
N PHE A 220 -8.29 12.08 23.27
CA PHE A 220 -7.19 12.78 22.61
C PHE A 220 -6.42 13.64 23.62
N GLU A 221 -5.11 13.77 23.39
CA GLU A 221 -4.26 14.77 24.05
C GLU A 221 -3.62 15.69 23.01
N GLU A 222 -3.32 16.93 23.39
CA GLU A 222 -2.58 17.86 22.55
C GLU A 222 -1.10 17.47 22.51
N VAL A 223 -0.55 17.41 21.28
CA VAL A 223 0.89 17.21 21.08
C VAL A 223 1.56 18.58 21.07
N GLN A 224 2.35 18.88 22.12
CA GLN A 224 3.16 20.10 22.16
C GLN A 224 4.35 19.94 21.21
N ASP A 225 4.37 20.72 20.14
CA ASP A 225 5.58 20.84 19.32
C ASP A 225 6.64 21.59 20.14
N LEU A 226 7.74 20.94 20.48
CA LEU A 226 8.84 21.49 21.29
C LEU A 226 9.52 22.73 20.68
N VAL A 227 9.08 23.17 19.50
CA VAL A 227 9.64 24.32 18.79
C VAL A 227 9.23 25.67 19.37
N ASN A 228 8.12 25.75 20.14
CA ASN A 228 7.64 27.02 20.72
C ASN A 228 8.23 27.36 22.11
N SER A 229 8.96 26.45 22.75
CA SER A 229 9.53 26.70 24.09
C SER A 229 10.76 27.60 24.08
N SER A 230 11.44 27.73 22.93
CA SER A 230 12.67 28.53 22.82
C SER A 230 12.42 30.04 22.61
N TYR A 231 11.23 30.41 22.14
CA TYR A 231 10.91 31.83 21.91
C TYR A 231 10.32 32.55 23.13
N GLN A 232 9.75 31.85 24.10
CA GLN A 232 9.23 32.46 25.33
C GLN A 232 10.29 32.68 26.41
N ALA A 233 11.47 32.09 26.29
CA ALA A 233 12.56 32.27 27.24
C ALA A 233 13.44 33.51 26.95
N MET A 234 13.27 34.18 25.81
CA MET A 234 14.07 35.36 25.44
C MET A 234 13.36 36.70 25.66
N ASP A 235 12.06 36.70 26.05
CA ASP A 235 11.31 37.95 26.22
C ASP A 235 11.13 38.38 27.72
N ASN A 236 11.75 37.66 28.65
CA ASN A 236 11.76 37.99 30.10
C ASN A 236 13.17 38.13 30.67
N GLY A 237 14.07 38.75 29.93
CA GLY A 237 15.41 39.09 30.38
C GLY A 237 15.67 40.60 30.37
#